data_763f354f8a9339149156e59fb79e34cb
#
_entry.id   763f354f8a9339149156e59fb79e34cb
#
_cell.length_a   1.000
_cell.length_b   1.000
_cell.length_c   1.000
_cell.angle_alpha   90.00
_cell.angle_beta   90.00
_cell.angle_gamma   90.00
#
_symmetry.space_group_name_H-M   'P 1'
#
loop_
_entity.id
_entity.type
_entity.pdbx_description
1 polymer ?
#
loop_
_entity_poly.entity_id
_entity_poly.type
_entity_poly.pdbx_seq_one_letter_code
_entity_poly.pdbx_strand_id
1 'polypeptide(L)'
;MTSTRVFLSPIVSEVWKDVEKPSKVDIFDTTLRDGEQTPGTSFKTDEKVKIAESLDRLGVSVIEAGFPANSPEEERAVKEVASIGLRAKVCGLARCVKRDIDACIRADVDRVHVFIATSNIHLKYKLKMDVEEALEKAVDSIEYVKTHGLECEFSCEDATRTPYDRLVKFYTEAVKTGADVLNVPDTVGAVDPWGMYELVRRLKRDVGAPISVHCHNDFGLAVANTVAGVLAGASQAHVTVNGLGERAGNAALEQVVAVLELMHGVKTGVNMGMLTEVSKLVQKYSLIQVPPNFPIVGENAFSHEAGIHVHGILEAAPCYEPFPPEVVGQERKIVLGKHTGRHAVEAFIETRLGKLPEDLMDEIVMRVKEVGARKKRMLEEDVLAIAEDVVERRMEREKHVRLEEIVVVTGNKVTPTASVQLRVGDTVKVAAGIGVGPVDAAAKAIQNALNEEISLLKYDLKAVSGGADALAYVEVLVEDLTGERAKGSAVTGDIVMSSVEAIVEGVNRLYVRRLRKGG
;
A
#
# COMPACT_ATOMS: atom_id res chain seq x y z
N MET A 1 13.01 20.29 -3.70
CA MET A 1 12.70 18.97 -4.28
C MET A 1 13.91 18.10 -4.05
N THR A 2 13.88 17.20 -3.08
CA THR A 2 14.94 16.21 -2.86
C THR A 2 14.94 15.26 -4.06
N SER A 3 16.05 15.17 -4.78
CA SER A 3 16.18 14.25 -5.91
C SER A 3 15.94 12.83 -5.37
N THR A 4 14.89 12.18 -5.81
CA THR A 4 14.63 10.78 -5.50
C THR A 4 15.82 9.97 -5.96
N ARG A 5 16.61 9.41 -5.03
CA ARG A 5 17.74 8.56 -5.41
C ARG A 5 17.21 7.22 -5.89
N VAL A 6 17.37 6.96 -7.17
CA VAL A 6 17.05 5.69 -7.81
C VAL A 6 18.35 4.93 -8.06
N PHE A 7 18.38 3.66 -7.71
CA PHE A 7 19.58 2.81 -7.78
C PHE A 7 19.38 1.76 -8.88
N LEU A 8 19.67 2.14 -10.12
CA LEU A 8 19.49 1.30 -11.29
C LEU A 8 20.79 0.65 -11.74
N SER A 9 20.67 -0.38 -12.59
CA SER A 9 21.82 -0.95 -13.29
C SER A 9 22.47 0.10 -14.20
N PRO A 10 23.80 0.25 -14.17
CA PRO A 10 24.51 1.17 -15.06
C PRO A 10 24.26 0.92 -16.54
N ILE A 11 24.03 -0.35 -16.93
CA ILE A 11 23.76 -0.73 -18.31
C ILE A 11 22.54 -0.03 -18.89
N VAL A 12 21.51 0.30 -18.05
CA VAL A 12 20.32 1.03 -18.53
C VAL A 12 20.73 2.39 -19.09
N SER A 13 21.56 3.13 -18.37
CA SER A 13 22.03 4.44 -18.83
C SER A 13 22.97 4.34 -20.05
N GLU A 14 23.79 3.30 -20.13
CA GLU A 14 24.69 3.07 -21.25
C GLU A 14 23.94 2.77 -22.54
N VAL A 15 22.98 1.84 -22.50
CA VAL A 15 22.21 1.42 -23.69
C VAL A 15 21.33 2.55 -24.23
N TRP A 16 20.75 3.36 -23.37
CA TRP A 16 19.83 4.43 -23.76
C TRP A 16 20.47 5.81 -23.91
N LYS A 17 21.81 5.92 -23.77
CA LYS A 17 22.53 7.19 -23.82
C LYS A 17 22.36 7.93 -25.15
N ASP A 18 22.44 7.21 -26.26
CA ASP A 18 22.41 7.77 -27.60
C ASP A 18 21.08 7.52 -28.34
N VAL A 19 20.07 6.99 -27.61
CA VAL A 19 18.73 6.77 -28.17
C VAL A 19 17.86 7.97 -27.90
N GLU A 20 17.37 8.60 -28.95
CA GLU A 20 16.38 9.68 -28.86
C GLU A 20 15.06 9.12 -28.32
N LYS A 21 14.63 9.63 -27.18
CA LYS A 21 13.38 9.26 -26.51
C LYS A 21 12.56 10.50 -26.19
N PRO A 22 11.23 10.40 -26.08
CA PRO A 22 10.41 11.54 -25.70
C PRO A 22 10.76 12.00 -24.28
N SER A 23 10.74 13.32 -24.08
CA SER A 23 10.91 13.89 -22.72
C SER A 23 9.64 13.77 -21.87
N LYS A 24 8.48 13.64 -22.53
CA LYS A 24 7.16 13.51 -21.92
C LYS A 24 6.31 12.53 -22.73
N VAL A 25 5.42 11.81 -22.04
CA VAL A 25 4.36 10.97 -22.63
C VAL A 25 3.05 11.25 -21.88
N ASP A 26 1.94 11.30 -22.61
CA ASP A 26 0.62 11.41 -22.03
C ASP A 26 0.08 10.03 -21.61
N ILE A 27 -0.49 9.96 -20.44
CA ILE A 27 -1.13 8.74 -19.93
C ILE A 27 -2.61 8.79 -20.25
N PHE A 28 -3.05 7.80 -21.03
CA PHE A 28 -4.44 7.55 -21.36
C PHE A 28 -4.92 6.36 -20.52
N ASP A 29 -5.75 6.62 -19.53
CA ASP A 29 -6.29 5.57 -18.66
C ASP A 29 -7.60 5.03 -19.23
N THR A 30 -7.67 3.72 -19.41
CA THR A 30 -8.86 3.00 -19.90
C THR A 30 -9.44 2.05 -18.85
N THR A 31 -9.19 2.30 -17.55
CA THR A 31 -9.74 1.49 -16.45
C THR A 31 -11.26 1.41 -16.49
N LEU A 32 -11.93 2.54 -16.81
CA LEU A 32 -13.40 2.63 -16.84
C LEU A 32 -14.04 2.07 -18.12
N ARG A 33 -13.23 1.71 -19.12
CA ARG A 33 -13.71 1.07 -20.36
C ARG A 33 -13.16 -0.35 -20.52
N ASP A 34 -11.85 -0.51 -20.82
CA ASP A 34 -11.23 -1.83 -21.01
C ASP A 34 -11.04 -2.55 -19.67
N GLY A 35 -10.67 -1.80 -18.63
CA GLY A 35 -10.59 -2.35 -17.29
C GLY A 35 -11.92 -2.91 -16.80
N GLU A 36 -13.04 -2.28 -17.12
CA GLU A 36 -14.38 -2.78 -16.80
C GLU A 36 -14.75 -4.05 -17.56
N GLN A 37 -14.08 -4.34 -18.68
CA GLN A 37 -14.27 -5.58 -19.45
C GLN A 37 -13.59 -6.80 -18.79
N THR A 38 -12.89 -6.62 -17.66
CA THR A 38 -12.41 -7.75 -16.86
C THR A 38 -13.60 -8.64 -16.45
N PRO A 39 -13.56 -9.95 -16.74
CA PRO A 39 -14.65 -10.84 -16.36
C PRO A 39 -14.96 -10.76 -14.87
N GLY A 40 -16.23 -10.45 -14.55
CA GLY A 40 -16.71 -10.28 -13.17
C GLY A 40 -16.61 -8.85 -12.62
N THR A 41 -16.13 -7.89 -13.39
CA THR A 41 -16.10 -6.47 -13.02
C THR A 41 -17.27 -5.71 -13.67
N SER A 42 -17.89 -4.84 -12.90
CA SER A 42 -18.88 -3.87 -13.38
C SER A 42 -18.93 -2.70 -12.40
N PHE A 43 -18.71 -1.49 -12.90
CA PHE A 43 -18.76 -0.29 -12.06
C PHE A 43 -20.13 0.39 -12.13
N LYS A 44 -20.64 0.82 -10.98
CA LYS A 44 -21.79 1.71 -10.92
C LYS A 44 -21.37 3.12 -11.35
N THR A 45 -22.34 3.93 -11.76
CA THR A 45 -22.09 5.32 -12.19
C THR A 45 -21.33 6.12 -11.13
N ASP A 46 -21.74 6.04 -9.86
CA ASP A 46 -21.05 6.74 -8.75
C ASP A 46 -19.62 6.22 -8.48
N GLU A 47 -19.36 4.95 -8.77
CA GLU A 47 -18.02 4.35 -8.67
C GLU A 47 -17.13 4.81 -9.83
N LYS A 48 -17.68 4.89 -11.06
CA LYS A 48 -16.98 5.47 -12.23
C LYS A 48 -16.57 6.93 -11.96
N VAL A 49 -17.47 7.74 -11.40
CA VAL A 49 -17.19 9.12 -11.02
C VAL A 49 -16.04 9.19 -10.02
N LYS A 50 -16.08 8.41 -8.94
CA LYS A 50 -15.01 8.40 -7.91
C LYS A 50 -13.67 7.94 -8.45
N ILE A 51 -13.67 6.93 -9.34
CA ILE A 51 -12.43 6.47 -10.00
C ILE A 51 -11.91 7.58 -10.91
N ALA A 52 -12.77 8.22 -11.72
CA ALA A 52 -12.39 9.32 -12.61
C ALA A 52 -11.79 10.51 -11.85
N GLU A 53 -12.42 10.95 -10.75
CA GLU A 53 -11.88 11.98 -9.87
C GLU A 53 -10.50 11.61 -9.29
N SER A 54 -10.32 10.34 -8.95
CA SER A 54 -9.05 9.85 -8.42
C SER A 54 -7.96 9.80 -9.49
N LEU A 55 -8.29 9.40 -10.72
CA LEU A 55 -7.40 9.42 -11.87
C LEU A 55 -7.02 10.86 -12.27
N ASP A 56 -7.97 11.80 -12.23
CA ASP A 56 -7.69 13.22 -12.49
C ASP A 56 -6.73 13.81 -11.45
N ARG A 57 -6.95 13.51 -10.14
CA ARG A 57 -6.03 13.92 -9.08
C ARG A 57 -4.65 13.25 -9.21
N LEU A 58 -4.62 12.01 -9.67
CA LEU A 58 -3.39 11.29 -9.99
C LEU A 58 -2.59 11.99 -11.09
N GLY A 59 -3.27 12.63 -12.05
CA GLY A 59 -2.65 13.42 -13.11
C GLY A 59 -2.57 12.72 -14.46
N VAL A 60 -3.46 11.76 -14.75
CA VAL A 60 -3.56 11.19 -16.11
C VAL A 60 -4.04 12.27 -17.10
N SER A 61 -3.62 12.16 -18.37
CA SER A 61 -3.94 13.15 -19.39
C SER A 61 -5.33 12.93 -19.99
N VAL A 62 -5.75 11.68 -20.13
CA VAL A 62 -7.04 11.28 -20.72
C VAL A 62 -7.63 10.14 -19.90
N ILE A 63 -8.95 10.16 -19.73
CA ILE A 63 -9.75 9.10 -19.10
C ILE A 63 -10.76 8.58 -20.11
N GLU A 64 -10.60 7.34 -20.55
CA GLU A 64 -11.62 6.67 -21.38
C GLU A 64 -12.73 6.15 -20.46
N ALA A 65 -13.81 6.92 -20.36
CA ALA A 65 -14.85 6.74 -19.35
C ALA A 65 -15.80 5.56 -19.65
N GLY A 66 -15.82 5.08 -20.88
CA GLY A 66 -16.65 3.94 -21.24
C GLY A 66 -16.95 3.82 -22.72
N PHE A 67 -17.95 2.98 -23.04
CA PHE A 67 -18.47 2.79 -24.39
C PHE A 67 -19.95 3.20 -24.45
N PRO A 68 -20.26 4.50 -24.66
CA PRO A 68 -21.62 5.04 -24.55
C PRO A 68 -22.70 4.32 -25.36
N ALA A 69 -22.34 3.81 -26.55
CA ALA A 69 -23.26 3.10 -27.41
C ALA A 69 -23.70 1.70 -26.91
N ASN A 70 -23.05 1.20 -25.85
CA ASN A 70 -23.31 -0.14 -25.34
C ASN A 70 -24.68 -0.23 -24.63
N SER A 71 -25.05 0.78 -23.85
CA SER A 71 -26.37 0.87 -23.20
C SER A 71 -26.72 2.31 -22.82
N PRO A 72 -28.01 2.62 -22.58
CA PRO A 72 -28.41 3.93 -22.05
C PRO A 72 -27.81 4.25 -20.66
N GLU A 73 -27.57 3.23 -19.85
CA GLU A 73 -26.91 3.36 -18.54
C GLU A 73 -25.45 3.77 -18.71
N GLU A 74 -24.75 3.15 -19.64
CA GLU A 74 -23.35 3.47 -19.95
C GLU A 74 -23.21 4.87 -20.53
N GLU A 75 -24.11 5.28 -21.46
CA GLU A 75 -24.14 6.65 -22.00
C GLU A 75 -24.33 7.68 -20.85
N ARG A 76 -25.24 7.40 -19.89
CA ARG A 76 -25.43 8.27 -18.72
C ARG A 76 -24.21 8.33 -17.82
N ALA A 77 -23.56 7.19 -17.56
CA ALA A 77 -22.39 7.12 -16.72
C ALA A 77 -21.20 7.90 -17.33
N VAL A 78 -20.97 7.75 -18.63
CA VAL A 78 -19.92 8.54 -19.35
C VAL A 78 -20.25 10.02 -19.32
N LYS A 79 -21.52 10.39 -19.53
CA LYS A 79 -21.98 11.80 -19.46
C LYS A 79 -21.77 12.40 -18.06
N GLU A 80 -22.04 11.65 -17.01
CA GLU A 80 -21.81 12.10 -15.64
C GLU A 80 -20.32 12.34 -15.38
N VAL A 81 -19.44 11.41 -15.80
CA VAL A 81 -17.99 11.61 -15.73
C VAL A 81 -17.54 12.84 -16.54
N ALA A 82 -18.09 13.07 -17.74
CA ALA A 82 -17.75 14.25 -18.54
C ALA A 82 -18.19 15.58 -17.89
N SER A 83 -19.27 15.56 -17.09
CA SER A 83 -19.87 16.77 -16.49
C SER A 83 -19.20 17.26 -15.20
N ILE A 84 -18.34 16.48 -14.55
CA ILE A 84 -17.79 16.83 -13.23
C ILE A 84 -16.61 17.82 -13.28
N GLY A 85 -16.17 18.25 -14.46
CA GLY A 85 -15.17 19.30 -14.61
C GLY A 85 -13.74 18.82 -14.32
N LEU A 86 -13.35 17.66 -14.84
CA LEU A 86 -12.01 17.10 -14.74
C LEU A 86 -10.99 17.96 -15.54
N ARG A 87 -9.72 17.91 -15.13
CA ARG A 87 -8.60 18.48 -15.91
C ARG A 87 -8.18 17.53 -17.04
N ALA A 88 -8.27 16.24 -16.78
CA ALA A 88 -8.08 15.19 -17.77
C ALA A 88 -9.19 15.27 -18.83
N LYS A 89 -8.83 15.04 -20.11
CA LYS A 89 -9.83 14.92 -21.16
C LYS A 89 -10.65 13.65 -20.97
N VAL A 90 -11.96 13.77 -21.12
CA VAL A 90 -12.83 12.59 -21.10
C VAL A 90 -12.99 12.06 -22.50
N CYS A 91 -12.76 10.74 -22.67
CA CYS A 91 -12.84 10.03 -23.93
C CYS A 91 -13.95 8.98 -23.89
N GLY A 92 -14.65 8.82 -25.01
CA GLY A 92 -15.61 7.74 -25.22
C GLY A 92 -15.20 6.85 -26.39
N LEU A 93 -15.34 5.52 -26.23
CA LEU A 93 -15.09 4.57 -27.31
C LEU A 93 -16.26 4.50 -28.29
N ALA A 94 -15.96 4.39 -29.58
CA ALA A 94 -16.95 4.19 -30.64
C ALA A 94 -16.40 3.27 -31.74
N ARG A 95 -17.23 2.35 -32.22
CA ARG A 95 -16.95 1.69 -33.50
C ARG A 95 -17.07 2.70 -34.65
N CYS A 96 -16.48 2.41 -35.77
CA CYS A 96 -16.64 3.22 -36.99
C CYS A 96 -18.09 3.13 -37.55
N VAL A 97 -19.06 3.59 -36.77
CA VAL A 97 -20.49 3.72 -37.14
C VAL A 97 -21.08 4.97 -36.47
N LYS A 98 -21.86 5.77 -37.25
CA LYS A 98 -22.41 7.05 -36.78
C LYS A 98 -23.17 6.95 -35.43
N ARG A 99 -23.99 5.91 -35.25
CA ARG A 99 -24.75 5.70 -34.02
C ARG A 99 -23.87 5.67 -32.76
N ASP A 100 -22.68 5.06 -32.84
CA ASP A 100 -21.79 4.94 -31.69
C ASP A 100 -21.13 6.30 -31.41
N ILE A 101 -20.74 7.02 -32.48
CA ILE A 101 -20.19 8.38 -32.39
C ILE A 101 -21.24 9.36 -31.81
N ASP A 102 -22.50 9.26 -32.26
CA ASP A 102 -23.62 10.06 -31.73
C ASP A 102 -23.80 9.85 -30.22
N ALA A 103 -23.62 8.63 -29.71
CA ALA A 103 -23.69 8.36 -28.29
C ALA A 103 -22.55 9.06 -27.52
N CYS A 104 -21.34 9.11 -28.05
CA CYS A 104 -20.22 9.89 -27.48
C CYS A 104 -20.52 11.40 -27.50
N ILE A 105 -21.09 11.92 -28.60
CA ILE A 105 -21.48 13.32 -28.71
C ILE A 105 -22.55 13.67 -27.66
N ARG A 106 -23.57 12.85 -27.48
CA ARG A 106 -24.61 13.06 -26.45
C ARG A 106 -24.07 12.96 -25.02
N ALA A 107 -23.03 12.16 -24.83
CA ALA A 107 -22.34 12.03 -23.55
C ALA A 107 -21.40 13.22 -23.26
N ASP A 108 -21.23 14.16 -24.21
CA ASP A 108 -20.46 15.40 -24.06
C ASP A 108 -18.98 15.15 -23.75
N VAL A 109 -18.38 14.18 -24.43
CA VAL A 109 -16.95 13.85 -24.27
C VAL A 109 -16.05 14.83 -25.02
N ASP A 110 -14.80 15.02 -24.58
CA ASP A 110 -13.79 15.86 -25.23
C ASP A 110 -13.17 15.17 -26.46
N ARG A 111 -13.07 13.83 -26.40
CA ARG A 111 -12.42 13.00 -27.42
C ARG A 111 -13.28 11.78 -27.75
N VAL A 112 -13.34 11.42 -29.02
CA VAL A 112 -13.90 10.15 -29.46
C VAL A 112 -12.78 9.23 -29.93
N HIS A 113 -12.69 8.05 -29.33
CA HIS A 113 -11.79 7.00 -29.74
C HIS A 113 -12.52 6.06 -30.70
N VAL A 114 -12.29 6.22 -32.00
CA VAL A 114 -12.90 5.37 -33.03
C VAL A 114 -11.97 4.22 -33.41
N PHE A 115 -12.52 3.05 -33.63
CA PHE A 115 -11.73 1.88 -34.02
C PHE A 115 -12.40 1.02 -35.08
N ILE A 116 -11.57 0.40 -35.90
CA ILE A 116 -11.96 -0.65 -36.85
C ILE A 116 -10.83 -1.66 -36.97
N ALA A 117 -11.17 -2.94 -37.12
CA ALA A 117 -10.16 -3.97 -37.26
C ALA A 117 -9.57 -3.99 -38.67
N THR A 118 -8.25 -4.21 -38.75
CA THR A 118 -7.50 -4.14 -40.02
C THR A 118 -6.72 -5.41 -40.34
N SER A 119 -6.60 -6.37 -39.39
CA SER A 119 -5.94 -7.64 -39.67
C SER A 119 -6.75 -8.57 -40.58
N ASN A 120 -6.06 -9.45 -41.32
CA ASN A 120 -6.72 -10.42 -42.17
C ASN A 120 -7.72 -11.31 -41.40
N ILE A 121 -7.38 -11.69 -40.18
CA ILE A 121 -8.22 -12.54 -39.33
C ILE A 121 -9.52 -11.81 -38.98
N HIS A 122 -9.42 -10.57 -38.51
CA HIS A 122 -10.59 -9.82 -38.09
C HIS A 122 -11.46 -9.37 -39.28
N LEU A 123 -10.86 -8.92 -40.36
CA LEU A 123 -11.62 -8.58 -41.60
C LEU A 123 -12.45 -9.77 -42.08
N LYS A 124 -11.81 -10.96 -42.14
CA LYS A 124 -12.47 -12.17 -42.63
C LYS A 124 -13.55 -12.72 -41.71
N TYR A 125 -13.25 -12.87 -40.41
CA TYR A 125 -14.11 -13.63 -39.47
C TYR A 125 -14.99 -12.75 -38.59
N LYS A 126 -14.52 -11.56 -38.21
CA LYS A 126 -15.24 -10.63 -37.31
C LYS A 126 -16.09 -9.65 -38.11
N LEU A 127 -15.50 -8.91 -39.06
CA LEU A 127 -16.17 -7.85 -39.78
C LEU A 127 -16.86 -8.33 -41.07
N LYS A 128 -16.34 -9.37 -41.72
CA LYS A 128 -16.82 -9.93 -42.97
C LYS A 128 -16.88 -8.85 -44.08
N MET A 129 -15.86 -8.02 -44.18
CA MET A 129 -15.71 -6.94 -45.14
C MET A 129 -14.32 -6.96 -45.77
N ASP A 130 -14.16 -6.30 -46.88
CA ASP A 130 -12.85 -6.12 -47.49
C ASP A 130 -12.09 -4.92 -46.89
N VAL A 131 -10.85 -4.74 -47.37
CA VAL A 131 -9.94 -3.70 -46.84
C VAL A 131 -10.42 -2.30 -47.21
N GLU A 132 -10.96 -2.12 -48.42
CA GLU A 132 -11.40 -0.84 -48.94
C GLU A 132 -12.67 -0.36 -48.22
N GLU A 133 -13.61 -1.26 -48.01
CA GLU A 133 -14.82 -0.98 -47.20
C GLU A 133 -14.48 -0.59 -45.75
N ALA A 134 -13.50 -1.28 -45.16
CA ALA A 134 -13.03 -0.92 -43.79
C ALA A 134 -12.36 0.45 -43.79
N LEU A 135 -11.58 0.79 -44.81
CA LEU A 135 -10.93 2.09 -44.90
C LEU A 135 -11.95 3.22 -45.12
N GLU A 136 -12.93 3.05 -45.98
CA GLU A 136 -14.02 4.02 -46.20
C GLU A 136 -14.77 4.31 -44.90
N LYS A 137 -15.15 3.27 -44.16
CA LYS A 137 -15.80 3.43 -42.85
C LYS A 137 -14.92 4.16 -41.82
N ALA A 138 -13.61 3.92 -41.84
CA ALA A 138 -12.67 4.64 -40.96
C ALA A 138 -12.66 6.14 -41.30
N VAL A 139 -12.47 6.48 -42.58
CA VAL A 139 -12.44 7.86 -43.07
C VAL A 139 -13.75 8.58 -42.75
N ASP A 140 -14.91 8.01 -43.12
CA ASP A 140 -16.24 8.59 -42.85
C ASP A 140 -16.44 8.84 -41.35
N SER A 141 -15.97 7.94 -40.51
CA SER A 141 -16.14 8.08 -39.05
C SER A 141 -15.25 9.16 -38.47
N ILE A 142 -14.00 9.26 -38.89
CA ILE A 142 -13.07 10.31 -38.45
C ILE A 142 -13.59 11.68 -38.91
N GLU A 143 -14.00 11.82 -40.18
CA GLU A 143 -14.59 13.04 -40.72
C GLU A 143 -15.82 13.45 -39.89
N TYR A 144 -16.70 12.47 -39.58
CA TYR A 144 -17.91 12.75 -38.80
C TYR A 144 -17.58 13.27 -37.40
N VAL A 145 -16.61 12.66 -36.68
CA VAL A 145 -16.13 13.19 -35.39
C VAL A 145 -15.61 14.62 -35.53
N LYS A 146 -14.78 14.88 -36.55
CA LYS A 146 -14.16 16.20 -36.76
C LYS A 146 -15.18 17.27 -37.13
N THR A 147 -16.25 16.94 -37.90
CA THR A 147 -17.33 17.89 -38.20
C THR A 147 -18.10 18.36 -36.97
N HIS A 148 -18.04 17.60 -35.86
CA HIS A 148 -18.60 17.99 -34.54
C HIS A 148 -17.61 18.74 -33.65
N GLY A 149 -16.40 19.03 -34.14
CA GLY A 149 -15.38 19.80 -33.40
C GLY A 149 -14.68 19.03 -32.28
N LEU A 150 -14.83 17.70 -32.21
CA LEU A 150 -14.22 16.86 -31.18
C LEU A 150 -12.82 16.38 -31.57
N GLU A 151 -12.01 16.05 -30.58
CA GLU A 151 -10.76 15.31 -30.84
C GLU A 151 -11.07 13.89 -31.26
N CYS A 152 -10.27 13.36 -32.19
CA CYS A 152 -10.40 12.03 -32.74
C CYS A 152 -9.13 11.21 -32.50
N GLU A 153 -9.24 10.15 -31.71
CA GLU A 153 -8.22 9.10 -31.65
C GLU A 153 -8.67 7.92 -32.52
N PHE A 154 -7.79 7.42 -33.37
CA PHE A 154 -8.11 6.34 -34.29
C PHE A 154 -7.26 5.09 -34.04
N SER A 155 -7.92 3.94 -33.87
CA SER A 155 -7.29 2.63 -33.73
C SER A 155 -7.49 1.73 -34.93
N CYS A 156 -6.39 1.23 -35.48
CA CYS A 156 -6.40 0.01 -36.30
C CYS A 156 -6.46 -1.22 -35.37
N GLU A 157 -7.63 -1.68 -34.98
CA GLU A 157 -7.73 -2.85 -34.10
C GLU A 157 -6.94 -4.04 -34.67
N ASP A 158 -6.17 -4.73 -33.83
CA ASP A 158 -5.28 -5.82 -34.19
C ASP A 158 -4.09 -5.35 -35.06
N ALA A 159 -3.56 -4.17 -34.76
CA ALA A 159 -2.50 -3.52 -35.53
C ALA A 159 -1.24 -4.38 -35.63
N THR A 160 -0.83 -5.05 -34.52
CA THR A 160 0.39 -5.86 -34.50
C THR A 160 0.34 -7.09 -35.41
N ARG A 161 -0.86 -7.55 -35.79
CA ARG A 161 -1.07 -8.64 -36.76
C ARG A 161 -1.55 -8.16 -38.15
N THR A 162 -1.59 -6.85 -38.35
CA THR A 162 -1.96 -6.24 -39.64
C THR A 162 -0.70 -6.09 -40.51
N PRO A 163 -0.77 -6.39 -41.84
CA PRO A 163 0.33 -6.12 -42.74
C PRO A 163 0.77 -4.65 -42.69
N TYR A 164 2.08 -4.40 -42.59
CA TYR A 164 2.64 -3.07 -42.37
C TYR A 164 2.16 -2.01 -43.36
N ASP A 165 2.20 -2.33 -44.68
CA ASP A 165 1.77 -1.38 -45.72
C ASP A 165 0.29 -0.99 -45.57
N ARG A 166 -0.54 -1.90 -45.07
CA ARG A 166 -1.94 -1.62 -44.76
C ARG A 166 -2.07 -0.67 -43.58
N LEU A 167 -1.29 -0.87 -42.52
CA LEU A 167 -1.28 0.07 -41.37
C LEU A 167 -0.89 1.48 -41.83
N VAL A 168 0.18 1.59 -42.63
CA VAL A 168 0.61 2.89 -43.20
C VAL A 168 -0.51 3.51 -44.01
N LYS A 169 -1.20 2.73 -44.87
CA LYS A 169 -2.36 3.22 -45.67
C LYS A 169 -3.46 3.79 -44.75
N PHE A 170 -3.92 3.00 -43.78
CA PHE A 170 -5.01 3.42 -42.88
C PHE A 170 -4.63 4.65 -42.07
N TYR A 171 -3.46 4.66 -41.46
CA TYR A 171 -3.03 5.78 -40.63
C TYR A 171 -2.75 7.04 -41.44
N THR A 172 -2.22 6.93 -42.64
CA THR A 172 -2.04 8.07 -43.53
C THR A 172 -3.38 8.69 -43.93
N GLU A 173 -4.37 7.90 -44.31
CA GLU A 173 -5.71 8.41 -44.60
C GLU A 173 -6.40 8.98 -43.36
N ALA A 174 -6.24 8.34 -42.18
CA ALA A 174 -6.76 8.86 -40.93
C ALA A 174 -6.21 10.26 -40.58
N VAL A 175 -4.89 10.47 -40.76
CA VAL A 175 -4.25 11.79 -40.57
C VAL A 175 -4.77 12.83 -41.55
N LYS A 176 -4.88 12.47 -42.85
CA LYS A 176 -5.42 13.35 -43.90
C LYS A 176 -6.86 13.80 -43.56
N THR A 177 -7.64 12.90 -42.95
CA THR A 177 -9.04 13.16 -42.57
C THR A 177 -9.14 13.94 -41.27
N GLY A 178 -8.04 14.07 -40.51
CA GLY A 178 -7.95 14.90 -39.32
C GLY A 178 -7.91 14.15 -37.99
N ALA A 179 -7.56 12.86 -37.95
CA ALA A 179 -7.29 12.16 -36.69
C ALA A 179 -6.14 12.85 -35.95
N ASP A 180 -6.35 13.12 -34.64
CA ASP A 180 -5.39 13.81 -33.80
C ASP A 180 -4.33 12.87 -33.21
N VAL A 181 -4.70 11.62 -32.94
CA VAL A 181 -3.83 10.57 -32.37
C VAL A 181 -4.10 9.23 -33.07
N LEU A 182 -3.03 8.51 -33.36
CA LEU A 182 -3.07 7.18 -33.98
C LEU A 182 -2.70 6.12 -32.96
N ASN A 183 -3.63 5.31 -32.55
CA ASN A 183 -3.37 4.26 -31.57
C ASN A 183 -3.00 2.93 -32.24
N VAL A 184 -1.96 2.28 -31.73
CA VAL A 184 -1.41 0.99 -32.20
C VAL A 184 -1.72 -0.10 -31.18
N PRO A 185 -2.87 -0.80 -31.31
CA PRO A 185 -3.23 -1.83 -30.34
C PRO A 185 -2.58 -3.19 -30.66
N ASP A 186 -1.93 -3.76 -29.66
CA ASP A 186 -1.56 -5.17 -29.54
C ASP A 186 -2.72 -5.94 -28.91
N THR A 187 -3.78 -6.10 -29.67
CA THR A 187 -5.11 -6.55 -29.24
C THR A 187 -5.12 -7.93 -28.54
N VAL A 188 -4.17 -8.79 -28.85
CA VAL A 188 -4.06 -10.14 -28.28
C VAL A 188 -2.68 -10.41 -27.68
N GLY A 189 -1.92 -9.37 -27.38
CA GLY A 189 -0.60 -9.48 -26.78
C GLY A 189 0.39 -10.30 -27.60
N ALA A 190 0.36 -10.17 -28.93
CA ALA A 190 1.06 -11.07 -29.84
C ALA A 190 2.42 -10.56 -30.33
N VAL A 191 2.87 -9.40 -29.88
CA VAL A 191 4.18 -8.83 -30.23
C VAL A 191 5.12 -8.84 -29.01
N ASP A 192 6.42 -8.93 -29.26
CA ASP A 192 7.43 -8.74 -28.22
C ASP A 192 7.89 -7.26 -28.13
N PRO A 193 8.63 -6.87 -27.09
CA PRO A 193 9.05 -5.48 -26.92
C PRO A 193 9.90 -4.94 -28.04
N TRP A 194 10.73 -5.77 -28.67
CA TRP A 194 11.54 -5.35 -29.81
C TRP A 194 10.69 -5.12 -31.06
N GLY A 195 9.74 -6.01 -31.32
CA GLY A 195 8.76 -5.84 -32.41
C GLY A 195 7.90 -4.60 -32.21
N MET A 196 7.42 -4.31 -30.99
CA MET A 196 6.66 -3.09 -30.69
C MET A 196 7.52 -1.83 -30.90
N TYR A 197 8.76 -1.83 -30.40
CA TYR A 197 9.70 -0.73 -30.63
C TYR A 197 9.89 -0.44 -32.10
N GLU A 198 10.17 -1.47 -32.90
CA GLU A 198 10.42 -1.32 -34.34
C GLU A 198 9.15 -0.90 -35.12
N LEU A 199 7.99 -1.43 -34.74
CA LEU A 199 6.70 -1.05 -35.33
C LEU A 199 6.41 0.45 -35.15
N VAL A 200 6.50 0.92 -33.92
CA VAL A 200 6.24 2.33 -33.59
C VAL A 200 7.28 3.25 -34.23
N ARG A 201 8.56 2.89 -34.21
CA ARG A 201 9.64 3.64 -34.83
C ARG A 201 9.41 3.82 -36.34
N ARG A 202 8.99 2.76 -37.02
CA ARG A 202 8.65 2.81 -38.47
C ARG A 202 7.42 3.68 -38.72
N LEU A 203 6.33 3.47 -37.99
CA LEU A 203 5.10 4.25 -38.14
C LEU A 203 5.35 5.74 -37.89
N LYS A 204 6.13 6.10 -36.88
CA LYS A 204 6.51 7.50 -36.61
C LYS A 204 7.24 8.12 -37.80
N ARG A 205 8.15 7.39 -38.44
CA ARG A 205 8.88 7.84 -39.64
C ARG A 205 7.96 7.98 -40.86
N ASP A 206 7.11 6.97 -41.12
CA ASP A 206 6.38 6.84 -42.36
C ASP A 206 5.04 7.60 -42.37
N VAL A 207 4.45 7.83 -41.18
CA VAL A 207 3.16 8.55 -41.05
C VAL A 207 3.33 9.95 -40.45
N GLY A 208 4.26 10.15 -39.51
CA GLY A 208 4.63 11.46 -38.99
C GLY A 208 3.59 12.14 -38.10
N ALA A 209 2.68 11.39 -37.46
CA ALA A 209 1.65 11.88 -36.56
C ALA A 209 1.87 11.42 -35.11
N PRO A 210 1.18 12.00 -34.10
CA PRO A 210 1.20 11.50 -32.74
C PRO A 210 0.73 10.03 -32.66
N ILE A 211 1.55 9.17 -32.04
CA ILE A 211 1.27 7.74 -31.88
C ILE A 211 0.97 7.44 -30.43
N SER A 212 -0.06 6.63 -30.23
CA SER A 212 -0.42 5.98 -28.97
C SER A 212 -0.16 4.47 -29.07
N VAL A 213 0.08 3.81 -27.94
CA VAL A 213 0.21 2.35 -27.85
C VAL A 213 -0.76 1.78 -26.83
N HIS A 214 -1.36 0.63 -27.16
CA HIS A 214 -2.29 -0.08 -26.30
C HIS A 214 -1.96 -1.57 -26.32
N CYS A 215 -1.51 -2.12 -25.19
CA CYS A 215 -0.95 -3.46 -25.14
C CYS A 215 -1.71 -4.36 -24.15
N HIS A 216 -2.21 -5.51 -24.64
CA HIS A 216 -2.74 -6.58 -23.82
C HIS A 216 -1.64 -7.50 -23.27
N ASN A 217 -1.95 -8.22 -22.19
CA ASN A 217 -0.97 -8.89 -21.33
C ASN A 217 -0.95 -10.42 -21.47
N ASP A 218 -1.39 -10.95 -22.59
CA ASP A 218 -1.57 -12.40 -22.81
C ASP A 218 -0.28 -13.23 -22.62
N PHE A 219 0.88 -12.66 -22.95
CA PHE A 219 2.20 -13.24 -22.67
C PHE A 219 2.93 -12.58 -21.48
N GLY A 220 2.27 -11.71 -20.70
CA GLY A 220 2.91 -10.99 -19.60
C GLY A 220 3.83 -9.86 -20.06
N LEU A 221 3.70 -9.36 -21.29
CA LEU A 221 4.59 -8.38 -21.90
C LEU A 221 3.98 -6.98 -22.06
N ALA A 222 2.74 -6.76 -21.64
CA ALA A 222 2.05 -5.50 -21.89
C ALA A 222 2.82 -4.26 -21.42
N VAL A 223 3.34 -4.28 -20.20
CA VAL A 223 4.15 -3.16 -19.66
C VAL A 223 5.42 -2.97 -20.48
N ALA A 224 6.14 -4.05 -20.79
CA ALA A 224 7.38 -3.98 -21.55
C ALA A 224 7.13 -3.47 -22.98
N ASN A 225 6.05 -3.93 -23.64
CA ASN A 225 5.65 -3.47 -24.95
C ASN A 225 5.26 -1.99 -24.96
N THR A 226 4.47 -1.55 -23.97
CA THR A 226 4.08 -0.15 -23.83
C THR A 226 5.30 0.76 -23.65
N VAL A 227 6.21 0.38 -22.74
CA VAL A 227 7.47 1.11 -22.53
C VAL A 227 8.31 1.14 -23.81
N ALA A 228 8.46 0.01 -24.51
CA ALA A 228 9.19 -0.06 -25.77
C ALA A 228 8.59 0.87 -26.83
N GLY A 229 7.26 0.90 -26.96
CA GLY A 229 6.56 1.82 -27.86
C GLY A 229 6.80 3.29 -27.54
N VAL A 230 6.76 3.66 -26.25
CA VAL A 230 7.08 5.03 -25.80
C VAL A 230 8.53 5.39 -26.13
N LEU A 231 9.48 4.51 -25.81
CA LEU A 231 10.90 4.73 -26.11
C LEU A 231 11.19 4.80 -27.62
N ALA A 232 10.35 4.18 -28.44
CA ALA A 232 10.40 4.30 -29.90
C ALA A 232 9.79 5.62 -30.43
N GLY A 233 9.15 6.41 -29.57
CA GLY A 233 8.64 7.74 -29.88
C GLY A 233 7.12 7.86 -29.88
N ALA A 234 6.38 6.93 -29.29
CA ALA A 234 4.97 7.15 -29.00
C ALA A 234 4.81 8.29 -27.99
N SER A 235 3.81 9.14 -28.22
CA SER A 235 3.51 10.32 -27.41
C SER A 235 2.41 10.08 -26.37
N GLN A 236 1.71 8.94 -26.45
CA GLN A 236 0.66 8.54 -25.53
C GLN A 236 0.74 7.04 -25.26
N ALA A 237 0.40 6.63 -24.02
CA ALA A 237 0.35 5.23 -23.61
C ALA A 237 -1.01 4.93 -22.97
N HIS A 238 -1.72 3.92 -23.49
CA HIS A 238 -2.92 3.37 -22.88
C HIS A 238 -2.54 2.44 -21.73
N VAL A 239 -3.19 2.61 -20.60
CA VAL A 239 -2.95 1.84 -19.39
C VAL A 239 -4.26 1.58 -18.64
N THR A 240 -4.24 0.63 -17.74
CA THR A 240 -5.31 0.45 -16.73
C THR A 240 -4.70 0.32 -15.34
N VAL A 241 -5.40 0.82 -14.34
CA VAL A 241 -5.00 0.61 -12.95
C VAL A 241 -5.00 -0.90 -12.66
N ASN A 242 -3.95 -1.38 -12.03
CA ASN A 242 -3.74 -2.79 -11.68
C ASN A 242 -3.67 -3.74 -12.91
N GLY A 243 -3.57 -3.20 -14.10
CA GLY A 243 -3.55 -4.00 -15.32
C GLY A 243 -4.89 -4.68 -15.65
N LEU A 244 -6.01 -4.14 -15.17
CA LEU A 244 -7.33 -4.67 -15.47
C LEU A 244 -7.62 -4.71 -16.97
N GLY A 245 -8.45 -5.66 -17.42
CA GLY A 245 -8.87 -5.77 -18.82
C GLY A 245 -9.25 -7.18 -19.22
N GLU A 246 -9.64 -7.32 -20.46
CA GLU A 246 -10.00 -8.61 -21.06
C GLU A 246 -8.87 -9.65 -20.92
N ARG A 247 -9.24 -10.90 -20.74
CA ARG A 247 -8.35 -12.08 -20.62
C ARG A 247 -7.29 -11.93 -19.53
N ALA A 248 -6.03 -11.59 -19.91
CA ALA A 248 -4.90 -11.41 -18.98
C ALA A 248 -4.67 -9.93 -18.61
N GLY A 249 -5.54 -9.02 -19.08
CA GLY A 249 -5.50 -7.60 -18.78
C GLY A 249 -4.66 -6.76 -19.75
N ASN A 250 -4.36 -5.55 -19.32
CA ASN A 250 -3.64 -4.51 -20.05
C ASN A 250 -2.29 -4.17 -19.38
N ALA A 251 -1.58 -3.21 -19.93
CA ALA A 251 -0.42 -2.61 -19.29
C ALA A 251 -0.83 -1.90 -17.99
N ALA A 252 -0.27 -2.32 -16.86
CA ALA A 252 -0.58 -1.75 -15.56
C ALA A 252 -0.02 -0.32 -15.43
N LEU A 253 -0.91 0.65 -15.13
CA LEU A 253 -0.60 2.08 -15.01
C LEU A 253 0.61 2.32 -14.11
N GLU A 254 0.57 1.79 -12.89
CA GLU A 254 1.60 1.97 -11.86
C GLU A 254 2.98 1.45 -12.31
N GLN A 255 3.01 0.36 -13.07
CA GLN A 255 4.26 -0.21 -13.57
C GLN A 255 4.81 0.59 -14.74
N VAL A 256 3.95 0.97 -15.70
CA VAL A 256 4.36 1.80 -16.87
C VAL A 256 4.90 3.14 -16.39
N VAL A 257 4.20 3.83 -15.49
CA VAL A 257 4.61 5.13 -14.95
C VAL A 257 5.94 5.02 -14.20
N ALA A 258 6.07 4.04 -13.30
CA ALA A 258 7.30 3.84 -12.53
C ALA A 258 8.51 3.56 -13.44
N VAL A 259 8.36 2.71 -14.46
CA VAL A 259 9.45 2.41 -15.40
C VAL A 259 9.82 3.65 -16.23
N LEU A 260 8.84 4.35 -16.79
CA LEU A 260 9.11 5.53 -17.63
C LEU A 260 9.78 6.65 -16.83
N GLU A 261 9.30 6.99 -15.64
CA GLU A 261 9.85 8.09 -14.85
C GLU A 261 11.16 7.71 -14.15
N LEU A 262 11.19 6.57 -13.46
CA LEU A 262 12.34 6.21 -12.63
C LEU A 262 13.50 5.61 -13.42
N MET A 263 13.24 4.79 -14.46
CA MET A 263 14.31 4.16 -15.22
C MET A 263 14.72 4.98 -16.45
N HIS A 264 13.78 5.66 -17.10
CA HIS A 264 14.05 6.34 -18.39
C HIS A 264 14.00 7.86 -18.30
N GLY A 265 13.50 8.43 -17.19
CA GLY A 265 13.39 9.88 -17.00
C GLY A 265 12.36 10.54 -17.92
N VAL A 266 11.44 9.76 -18.51
CA VAL A 266 10.33 10.25 -19.33
C VAL A 266 9.21 10.71 -18.40
N LYS A 267 8.83 11.98 -18.46
CA LYS A 267 7.79 12.53 -17.62
C LYS A 267 6.41 12.07 -18.07
N THR A 268 5.60 11.61 -17.13
CA THR A 268 4.21 11.20 -17.38
C THR A 268 3.18 12.24 -16.92
N GLY A 269 3.57 13.12 -16.00
CA GLY A 269 2.65 14.03 -15.31
C GLY A 269 1.91 13.41 -14.14
N VAL A 270 2.11 12.13 -13.88
CA VAL A 270 1.44 11.37 -12.82
C VAL A 270 2.11 11.64 -11.46
N ASN A 271 1.30 11.87 -10.44
CA ASN A 271 1.76 11.90 -9.06
C ASN A 271 1.95 10.47 -8.52
N MET A 272 3.15 9.93 -8.67
CA MET A 272 3.46 8.55 -8.26
C MET A 272 3.14 8.26 -6.79
N GLY A 273 3.20 9.25 -5.90
CA GLY A 273 2.85 9.07 -4.48
C GLY A 273 1.41 8.65 -4.22
N MET A 274 0.52 8.77 -5.22
CA MET A 274 -0.88 8.35 -5.14
C MET A 274 -1.14 6.95 -5.75
N LEU A 275 -0.15 6.32 -6.38
CA LEU A 275 -0.35 5.05 -7.11
C LEU A 275 -0.98 3.95 -6.24
N THR A 276 -0.49 3.80 -5.02
CA THR A 276 -1.02 2.79 -4.07
C THR A 276 -2.44 3.09 -3.63
N GLU A 277 -2.79 4.37 -3.42
CA GLU A 277 -4.15 4.78 -3.04
C GLU A 277 -5.14 4.47 -4.18
N VAL A 278 -4.79 4.86 -5.42
CA VAL A 278 -5.62 4.63 -6.60
C VAL A 278 -5.79 3.13 -6.88
N SER A 279 -4.70 2.36 -6.76
CA SER A 279 -4.75 0.90 -6.87
C SER A 279 -5.76 0.27 -5.88
N LYS A 280 -5.72 0.67 -4.60
CA LYS A 280 -6.65 0.19 -3.57
C LYS A 280 -8.09 0.58 -3.85
N LEU A 281 -8.31 1.81 -4.33
CA LEU A 281 -9.65 2.29 -4.71
C LEU A 281 -10.25 1.41 -5.82
N VAL A 282 -9.47 1.14 -6.87
CA VAL A 282 -9.92 0.30 -8.00
C VAL A 282 -10.12 -1.15 -7.57
N GLN A 283 -9.25 -1.73 -6.73
CA GLN A 283 -9.47 -3.07 -6.17
C GLN A 283 -10.80 -3.16 -5.40
N LYS A 284 -11.14 -2.10 -4.65
CA LYS A 284 -12.40 -2.04 -3.88
C LYS A 284 -13.63 -2.09 -4.78
N TYR A 285 -13.63 -1.36 -5.89
CA TYR A 285 -14.80 -1.26 -6.76
C TYR A 285 -14.85 -2.36 -7.84
N SER A 286 -13.70 -2.78 -8.36
CA SER A 286 -13.64 -3.90 -9.32
C SER A 286 -13.86 -5.26 -8.68
N LEU A 287 -13.68 -5.38 -7.35
CA LEU A 287 -13.62 -6.62 -6.57
C LEU A 287 -12.48 -7.57 -7.01
N ILE A 288 -11.58 -7.11 -7.86
CA ILE A 288 -10.37 -7.83 -8.28
C ILE A 288 -9.21 -7.38 -7.41
N GLN A 289 -8.67 -8.30 -6.62
CA GLN A 289 -7.52 -8.02 -5.77
C GLN A 289 -6.22 -8.31 -6.52
N VAL A 290 -5.24 -7.42 -6.41
CA VAL A 290 -3.90 -7.72 -6.89
C VAL A 290 -3.22 -8.72 -5.96
N PRO A 291 -2.40 -9.65 -6.48
CA PRO A 291 -1.64 -10.55 -5.62
C PRO A 291 -0.67 -9.74 -4.73
N PRO A 292 -0.37 -10.21 -3.50
CA PRO A 292 0.51 -9.49 -2.58
C PRO A 292 1.88 -9.13 -3.16
N ASN A 293 2.41 -9.96 -4.06
CA ASN A 293 3.69 -9.75 -4.77
C ASN A 293 3.56 -8.95 -6.07
N PHE A 294 2.42 -8.29 -6.31
CA PHE A 294 2.25 -7.46 -7.50
C PHE A 294 3.27 -6.30 -7.49
N PRO A 295 3.94 -6.02 -8.62
CA PRO A 295 4.93 -4.94 -8.65
C PRO A 295 4.34 -3.59 -8.25
N ILE A 296 5.14 -2.76 -7.58
CA ILE A 296 4.86 -1.37 -7.21
C ILE A 296 3.81 -1.23 -6.08
N VAL A 297 2.60 -1.76 -6.23
CA VAL A 297 1.45 -1.50 -5.33
C VAL A 297 1.02 -2.70 -4.49
N GLY A 298 1.56 -3.87 -4.72
CA GLY A 298 1.28 -5.06 -3.92
C GLY A 298 1.78 -4.92 -2.47
N GLU A 299 1.11 -5.58 -1.53
CA GLU A 299 1.45 -5.49 -0.10
C GLU A 299 2.90 -5.88 0.23
N ASN A 300 3.46 -6.83 -0.56
CA ASN A 300 4.81 -7.35 -0.36
C ASN A 300 5.87 -6.66 -1.23
N ALA A 301 5.50 -5.66 -2.05
CA ALA A 301 6.44 -5.02 -2.98
C ALA A 301 7.67 -4.41 -2.27
N PHE A 302 7.48 -3.97 -1.00
CA PHE A 302 8.55 -3.42 -0.15
C PHE A 302 8.58 -4.12 1.22
N SER A 303 8.35 -5.44 1.23
CA SER A 303 8.35 -6.26 2.44
C SER A 303 9.55 -7.20 2.44
N HIS A 304 10.29 -7.25 3.55
CA HIS A 304 11.50 -8.05 3.70
C HIS A 304 11.37 -8.99 4.90
N GLU A 305 11.57 -10.31 4.69
CA GLU A 305 11.49 -11.34 5.74
C GLU A 305 12.85 -12.04 5.97
N ALA A 306 13.60 -12.31 4.90
CA ALA A 306 14.86 -13.04 5.01
C ALA A 306 15.92 -12.24 5.77
N GLY A 307 16.58 -12.87 6.75
CA GLY A 307 17.54 -12.20 7.64
C GLY A 307 18.66 -11.46 6.90
N ILE A 308 19.17 -12.02 5.79
CA ILE A 308 20.20 -11.35 4.96
C ILE A 308 19.64 -10.08 4.32
N HIS A 309 18.39 -10.12 3.81
CA HIS A 309 17.73 -8.96 3.21
C HIS A 309 17.46 -7.88 4.26
N VAL A 310 16.92 -8.28 5.41
CA VAL A 310 16.62 -7.34 6.51
C VAL A 310 17.90 -6.67 6.99
N HIS A 311 18.99 -7.42 7.18
CA HIS A 311 20.29 -6.83 7.56
C HIS A 311 20.77 -5.82 6.50
N GLY A 312 20.74 -6.18 5.21
CA GLY A 312 21.13 -5.29 4.14
C GLY A 312 20.29 -4.01 4.05
N ILE A 313 18.96 -4.13 4.26
CA ILE A 313 18.05 -2.97 4.28
C ILE A 313 18.31 -2.05 5.46
N LEU A 314 18.61 -2.59 6.65
CA LEU A 314 18.91 -1.80 7.85
C LEU A 314 20.24 -1.04 7.69
N GLU A 315 21.24 -1.64 7.04
CA GLU A 315 22.51 -0.98 6.74
C GLU A 315 22.34 0.07 5.63
N ALA A 316 21.74 -0.33 4.51
CA ALA A 316 21.49 0.56 3.37
C ALA A 316 20.32 0.04 2.51
N ALA A 317 19.22 0.75 2.49
CA ALA A 317 18.03 0.36 1.71
C ALA A 317 18.31 0.02 0.23
N PRO A 318 19.25 0.71 -0.47
CA PRO A 318 19.60 0.38 -1.85
C PRO A 318 20.16 -1.03 -2.09
N CYS A 319 20.52 -1.77 -1.05
CA CYS A 319 20.96 -3.16 -1.20
C CYS A 319 19.84 -4.05 -1.80
N TYR A 320 18.59 -3.73 -1.52
CA TYR A 320 17.44 -4.55 -1.95
C TYR A 320 16.25 -3.73 -2.45
N GLU A 321 16.32 -2.41 -2.45
CA GLU A 321 15.28 -1.52 -2.98
C GLU A 321 15.87 -0.61 -4.05
N PRO A 322 15.37 -0.64 -5.30
CA PRO A 322 15.84 0.23 -6.37
C PRO A 322 15.41 1.69 -6.19
N PHE A 323 14.37 1.94 -5.40
CA PHE A 323 13.88 3.27 -5.03
C PHE A 323 13.10 3.20 -3.70
N PRO A 324 12.97 4.32 -2.97
CA PRO A 324 12.22 4.38 -1.72
C PRO A 324 10.72 4.10 -1.91
N PRO A 325 10.06 3.30 -1.05
CA PRO A 325 8.64 2.97 -1.17
C PRO A 325 7.70 4.19 -1.14
N GLU A 326 8.08 5.26 -0.46
CA GLU A 326 7.29 6.50 -0.34
C GLU A 326 7.06 7.17 -1.69
N VAL A 327 7.94 6.92 -2.67
CA VAL A 327 7.81 7.44 -4.05
C VAL A 327 6.49 6.99 -4.70
N VAL A 328 6.02 5.82 -4.33
CA VAL A 328 4.79 5.21 -4.88
C VAL A 328 3.65 5.11 -3.85
N GLY A 329 3.79 5.81 -2.72
CA GLY A 329 2.79 5.81 -1.64
C GLY A 329 2.76 4.50 -0.84
N GLN A 330 3.89 3.80 -0.77
CA GLN A 330 4.08 2.60 0.04
C GLN A 330 4.95 2.91 1.27
N GLU A 331 5.03 1.94 2.17
CA GLU A 331 5.92 1.94 3.32
C GLU A 331 6.76 0.66 3.32
N ARG A 332 8.00 0.76 3.81
CA ARG A 332 8.84 -0.41 4.03
C ARG A 332 8.29 -1.23 5.19
N LYS A 333 8.24 -2.55 5.00
CA LYS A 333 7.79 -3.50 6.03
C LYS A 333 8.86 -4.56 6.28
N ILE A 334 9.19 -4.77 7.55
CA ILE A 334 9.98 -5.90 7.97
C ILE A 334 8.99 -6.96 8.47
N VAL A 335 8.89 -8.06 7.74
CA VAL A 335 8.03 -9.18 8.12
C VAL A 335 8.83 -10.14 8.97
N LEU A 336 8.32 -10.45 10.16
CA LEU A 336 8.94 -11.37 11.08
C LEU A 336 8.32 -12.77 10.91
N GLY A 337 9.14 -13.81 10.69
CA GLY A 337 8.67 -15.16 10.44
C GLY A 337 9.75 -16.22 10.75
N LYS A 338 9.55 -17.46 10.30
CA LYS A 338 10.48 -18.56 10.61
C LYS A 338 11.89 -18.35 10.06
N HIS A 339 12.03 -17.51 9.04
CA HIS A 339 13.33 -17.18 8.41
C HIS A 339 13.96 -15.91 8.96
N THR A 340 13.31 -15.28 9.94
CA THR A 340 13.80 -14.04 10.54
C THR A 340 15.09 -14.28 11.31
N GLY A 341 16.13 -13.56 10.93
CA GLY A 341 17.40 -13.58 11.63
C GLY A 341 17.31 -12.84 12.98
N ARG A 342 18.25 -13.14 13.90
CA ARG A 342 18.38 -12.47 15.22
C ARG A 342 18.32 -10.94 15.09
N HIS A 343 19.11 -10.36 14.20
CA HIS A 343 19.22 -8.90 14.03
C HIS A 343 17.91 -8.20 13.67
N ALA A 344 17.01 -8.87 12.94
CA ALA A 344 15.71 -8.30 12.61
C ALA A 344 14.79 -8.23 13.84
N VAL A 345 14.79 -9.27 14.69
CA VAL A 345 14.04 -9.28 15.95
C VAL A 345 14.62 -8.24 16.91
N GLU A 346 15.94 -8.16 17.03
CA GLU A 346 16.64 -7.17 17.85
C GLU A 346 16.26 -5.75 17.44
N ALA A 347 16.40 -5.39 16.16
CA ALA A 347 16.07 -4.06 15.66
C ALA A 347 14.60 -3.69 15.88
N PHE A 348 13.68 -4.65 15.69
CA PHE A 348 12.26 -4.44 15.94
C PHE A 348 11.97 -4.19 17.42
N ILE A 349 12.51 -5.03 18.30
CA ILE A 349 12.31 -4.93 19.76
C ILE A 349 12.96 -3.67 20.32
N GLU A 350 14.19 -3.34 19.93
CA GLU A 350 14.88 -2.13 20.37
C GLU A 350 14.10 -0.85 20.03
N THR A 351 13.44 -0.81 18.86
CA THR A 351 12.60 0.33 18.46
C THR A 351 11.37 0.50 19.34
N ARG A 352 10.79 -0.59 19.86
CA ARG A 352 9.52 -0.60 20.61
C ARG A 352 9.70 -0.62 22.14
N LEU A 353 10.64 -1.42 22.63
CA LEU A 353 10.87 -1.65 24.07
C LEU A 353 12.22 -1.10 24.55
N GLY A 354 13.03 -0.53 23.65
CA GLY A 354 14.40 -0.11 23.96
C GLY A 354 15.38 -1.28 24.01
N LYS A 355 16.63 -0.98 24.35
CA LYS A 355 17.71 -1.97 24.40
C LYS A 355 17.49 -2.91 25.60
N LEU A 356 17.34 -4.21 25.33
CA LEU A 356 17.20 -5.25 26.33
C LEU A 356 18.54 -5.96 26.60
N PRO A 357 18.71 -6.61 27.77
CA PRO A 357 19.84 -7.48 28.04
C PRO A 357 19.96 -8.62 27.02
N GLU A 358 21.18 -9.05 26.75
CA GLU A 358 21.47 -10.02 25.67
C GLU A 358 20.82 -11.38 25.90
N ASP A 359 20.77 -11.84 27.15
CA ASP A 359 20.12 -13.09 27.56
C ASP A 359 18.60 -13.07 27.38
N LEU A 360 17.96 -11.93 27.63
CA LEU A 360 16.53 -11.74 27.34
C LEU A 360 16.25 -11.71 25.85
N MET A 361 17.10 -11.05 25.09
CA MET A 361 16.99 -11.01 23.62
C MET A 361 17.14 -12.41 23.02
N ASP A 362 18.07 -13.23 23.54
CA ASP A 362 18.23 -14.63 23.14
C ASP A 362 16.96 -15.45 23.37
N GLU A 363 16.32 -15.30 24.54
CA GLU A 363 15.07 -15.99 24.84
C GLU A 363 13.94 -15.53 23.92
N ILE A 364 13.82 -14.21 23.66
CA ILE A 364 12.82 -13.65 22.75
C ILE A 364 13.02 -14.21 21.34
N VAL A 365 14.24 -14.16 20.80
CA VAL A 365 14.57 -14.68 19.48
C VAL A 365 14.25 -16.17 19.35
N MET A 366 14.57 -16.96 20.37
CA MET A 366 14.28 -18.39 20.39
C MET A 366 12.77 -18.64 20.32
N ARG A 367 11.96 -17.95 21.14
CA ARG A 367 10.51 -18.09 21.16
C ARG A 367 9.83 -17.60 19.88
N VAL A 368 10.31 -16.48 19.32
CA VAL A 368 9.82 -15.97 18.04
C VAL A 368 10.01 -17.02 16.95
N LYS A 369 11.17 -17.72 16.91
CA LYS A 369 11.43 -18.80 15.97
C LYS A 369 10.53 -20.02 16.22
N GLU A 370 10.32 -20.42 17.46
CA GLU A 370 9.44 -21.55 17.82
C GLU A 370 7.99 -21.31 17.40
N VAL A 371 7.46 -20.11 17.69
CA VAL A 371 6.10 -19.72 17.30
C VAL A 371 6.00 -19.59 15.79
N GLY A 372 6.99 -18.95 15.15
CA GLY A 372 7.06 -18.79 13.70
C GLY A 372 7.15 -20.11 12.93
N ALA A 373 7.73 -21.17 13.52
CA ALA A 373 7.75 -22.50 12.92
C ALA A 373 6.36 -23.17 12.87
N ARG A 374 5.45 -22.76 13.75
CA ARG A 374 4.08 -23.31 13.88
C ARG A 374 3.02 -22.43 13.21
N LYS A 375 3.28 -21.15 13.05
CA LYS A 375 2.36 -20.14 12.49
C LYS A 375 2.74 -19.84 11.03
N LYS A 376 1.80 -19.87 10.10
CA LYS A 376 2.06 -19.56 8.67
C LYS A 376 2.50 -18.11 8.43
N ARG A 377 2.05 -17.19 9.28
CA ARG A 377 2.40 -15.76 9.23
C ARG A 377 2.47 -15.25 10.67
N MET A 378 3.55 -14.55 11.00
CA MET A 378 3.68 -13.81 12.25
C MET A 378 3.44 -12.32 11.98
N LEU A 379 2.70 -11.68 12.85
CA LEU A 379 2.48 -10.24 12.84
C LEU A 379 3.46 -9.56 13.81
N GLU A 380 3.67 -8.27 13.66
CA GLU A 380 4.49 -7.48 14.59
C GLU A 380 3.95 -7.55 16.03
N GLU A 381 2.62 -7.56 16.18
CA GLU A 381 1.94 -7.68 17.46
C GLU A 381 2.23 -9.04 18.15
N ASP A 382 2.38 -10.11 17.39
CA ASP A 382 2.75 -11.43 17.93
C ASP A 382 4.16 -11.40 18.54
N VAL A 383 5.09 -10.75 17.85
CA VAL A 383 6.49 -10.65 18.32
C VAL A 383 6.57 -9.75 19.55
N LEU A 384 5.83 -8.64 19.56
CA LEU A 384 5.76 -7.74 20.71
C LEU A 384 5.17 -8.46 21.93
N ALA A 385 4.06 -9.19 21.76
CA ALA A 385 3.44 -9.97 22.84
C ALA A 385 4.38 -11.06 23.38
N ILE A 386 5.16 -11.74 22.50
CA ILE A 386 6.18 -12.69 22.95
C ILE A 386 7.27 -12.00 23.77
N ALA A 387 7.73 -10.83 23.31
CA ALA A 387 8.76 -10.07 24.03
C ALA A 387 8.27 -9.57 25.38
N GLU A 388 7.06 -9.04 25.44
CA GLU A 388 6.43 -8.60 26.69
C GLU A 388 6.27 -9.77 27.67
N ASP A 389 5.78 -10.94 27.22
CA ASP A 389 5.67 -12.15 28.07
C ASP A 389 7.03 -12.62 28.62
N VAL A 390 8.09 -12.57 27.82
CA VAL A 390 9.44 -12.92 28.26
C VAL A 390 9.95 -11.93 29.31
N VAL A 391 9.76 -10.63 29.06
CA VAL A 391 10.15 -9.56 30.00
C VAL A 391 9.37 -9.67 31.31
N GLU A 392 8.04 -9.86 31.25
CA GLU A 392 7.19 -10.02 32.44
C GLU A 392 7.59 -11.25 33.26
N ARG A 393 7.80 -12.40 32.63
CA ARG A 393 8.25 -13.62 33.35
C ARG A 393 9.61 -13.44 34.01
N ARG A 394 10.52 -12.70 33.40
CA ARG A 394 11.80 -12.35 34.03
C ARG A 394 11.58 -11.45 35.24
N MET A 395 10.75 -10.41 35.11
CA MET A 395 10.41 -9.52 36.19
C MET A 395 9.71 -10.27 37.35
N GLU A 396 8.84 -11.24 37.04
CA GLU A 396 8.22 -12.11 38.07
C GLU A 396 9.23 -13.00 38.80
N ARG A 397 10.20 -13.56 38.06
CA ARG A 397 11.27 -14.38 38.67
C ARG A 397 12.21 -13.53 39.57
N GLU A 398 12.42 -12.29 39.20
CA GLU A 398 13.29 -11.34 39.90
C GLU A 398 12.56 -10.54 41.01
N LYS A 399 11.26 -10.82 41.27
CA LYS A 399 10.55 -10.21 42.41
C LYS A 399 11.25 -10.53 43.70
N HIS A 400 11.95 -9.53 44.21
CA HIS A 400 12.65 -9.65 45.48
C HIS A 400 11.67 -9.63 46.69
N VAL A 401 10.52 -8.95 46.52
CA VAL A 401 9.44 -8.85 47.48
C VAL A 401 8.16 -9.43 46.88
N ARG A 402 7.54 -10.38 47.55
CA ARG A 402 6.23 -10.96 47.20
C ARG A 402 5.26 -10.80 48.36
N LEU A 403 4.05 -10.33 48.05
CA LEU A 403 2.96 -10.32 49.02
C LEU A 403 2.40 -11.74 49.15
N GLU A 404 2.46 -12.34 50.34
CA GLU A 404 1.86 -13.63 50.65
C GLU A 404 0.49 -13.51 51.27
N GLU A 405 0.33 -12.58 52.24
CA GLU A 405 -0.93 -12.36 52.92
C GLU A 405 -1.07 -10.90 53.35
N ILE A 406 -2.29 -10.40 53.32
CA ILE A 406 -2.65 -9.10 53.88
C ILE A 406 -4.00 -9.17 54.57
N VAL A 407 -4.08 -8.59 55.75
CA VAL A 407 -5.31 -8.34 56.49
C VAL A 407 -5.42 -6.84 56.73
N VAL A 408 -6.54 -6.24 56.32
CA VAL A 408 -6.81 -4.81 56.55
C VAL A 408 -8.11 -4.67 57.33
N VAL A 409 -8.06 -3.96 58.45
CA VAL A 409 -9.23 -3.63 59.25
C VAL A 409 -9.48 -2.13 59.17
N THR A 410 -10.68 -1.76 58.70
CA THR A 410 -11.08 -0.36 58.55
C THR A 410 -12.56 -0.18 58.87
N GLY A 411 -12.96 1.01 59.29
CA GLY A 411 -14.34 1.35 59.61
C GLY A 411 -14.46 2.74 60.23
N ASN A 412 -15.68 3.21 60.46
CA ASN A 412 -15.95 4.57 60.95
C ASN A 412 -15.61 4.81 62.44
N LYS A 413 -15.42 3.75 63.21
CA LYS A 413 -15.08 3.81 64.62
C LYS A 413 -13.85 2.97 65.00
N VAL A 414 -13.11 2.51 64.04
CA VAL A 414 -11.92 1.68 64.22
C VAL A 414 -10.74 2.39 63.57
N THR A 415 -9.63 2.49 64.23
CA THR A 415 -8.39 3.00 63.61
C THR A 415 -7.94 2.05 62.54
N PRO A 416 -7.74 2.52 61.29
CA PRO A 416 -7.30 1.66 60.21
C PRO A 416 -5.97 0.98 60.52
N THR A 417 -5.95 -0.34 60.47
CA THR A 417 -4.77 -1.17 60.71
C THR A 417 -4.61 -2.18 59.63
N ALA A 418 -3.37 -2.50 59.26
CA ALA A 418 -3.06 -3.57 58.34
C ALA A 418 -1.95 -4.47 58.90
N SER A 419 -2.02 -5.76 58.56
CA SER A 419 -0.96 -6.74 58.77
C SER A 419 -0.59 -7.35 57.45
N VAL A 420 0.69 -7.39 57.12
CA VAL A 420 1.21 -7.99 55.86
C VAL A 420 2.19 -9.09 56.18
N GLN A 421 2.15 -10.14 55.35
CA GLN A 421 3.19 -11.16 55.25
C GLN A 421 3.86 -11.00 53.89
N LEU A 422 5.13 -10.64 53.90
CA LEU A 422 5.95 -10.46 52.71
C LEU A 422 7.06 -11.53 52.65
N ARG A 423 7.28 -12.10 51.50
CA ARG A 423 8.50 -12.88 51.20
C ARG A 423 9.53 -11.95 50.58
N VAL A 424 10.68 -11.79 51.24
CA VAL A 424 11.81 -10.96 50.77
C VAL A 424 12.99 -11.89 50.53
N GLY A 425 13.27 -12.22 49.28
CA GLY A 425 14.15 -13.32 48.92
C GLY A 425 13.62 -14.64 49.52
N ASP A 426 14.44 -15.30 50.32
CA ASP A 426 14.06 -16.56 51.00
C ASP A 426 13.44 -16.38 52.39
N THR A 427 13.29 -15.13 52.88
CA THR A 427 12.85 -14.83 54.22
C THR A 427 11.41 -14.33 54.24
N VAL A 428 10.58 -14.90 55.13
CA VAL A 428 9.23 -14.41 55.36
C VAL A 428 9.28 -13.38 56.48
N LYS A 429 8.69 -12.20 56.23
CA LYS A 429 8.60 -11.09 57.20
C LYS A 429 7.13 -10.74 57.44
N VAL A 430 6.75 -10.60 58.69
CA VAL A 430 5.40 -10.23 59.09
C VAL A 430 5.48 -8.92 59.87
N ALA A 431 4.66 -7.94 59.50
CA ALA A 431 4.57 -6.68 60.23
C ALA A 431 3.17 -6.07 60.14
N ALA A 432 2.88 -5.17 61.08
CA ALA A 432 1.64 -4.42 61.08
C ALA A 432 1.90 -2.91 60.98
N GLY A 433 0.89 -2.19 60.48
CA GLY A 433 0.92 -0.74 60.33
C GLY A 433 -0.43 -0.12 60.75
N ILE A 434 -0.36 1.11 61.21
CA ILE A 434 -1.54 1.93 61.58
C ILE A 434 -1.54 3.17 60.67
N GLY A 435 -2.70 3.50 60.11
CA GLY A 435 -2.80 4.60 59.15
C GLY A 435 -4.05 5.45 59.31
N VAL A 436 -4.12 6.53 58.55
CA VAL A 436 -5.31 7.39 58.45
C VAL A 436 -6.41 6.78 57.56
N GLY A 437 -6.05 5.76 56.76
CA GLY A 437 -6.93 5.00 55.89
C GLY A 437 -6.36 3.61 55.62
N PRO A 438 -7.13 2.71 54.94
CA PRO A 438 -6.72 1.33 54.68
C PRO A 438 -5.43 1.21 53.87
N VAL A 439 -5.27 2.05 52.86
CA VAL A 439 -4.07 2.05 52.00
C VAL A 439 -2.84 2.57 52.73
N ASP A 440 -2.98 3.64 53.55
CA ASP A 440 -1.90 4.17 54.39
C ASP A 440 -1.44 3.16 55.46
N ALA A 441 -2.40 2.47 56.09
CA ALA A 441 -2.10 1.40 57.03
C ALA A 441 -1.32 0.25 56.38
N ALA A 442 -1.72 -0.17 55.19
CA ALA A 442 -1.05 -1.20 54.39
C ALA A 442 0.36 -0.76 53.95
N ALA A 443 0.52 0.48 53.44
CA ALA A 443 1.81 1.02 53.08
C ALA A 443 2.80 1.02 54.28
N LYS A 444 2.35 1.43 55.46
CA LYS A 444 3.15 1.40 56.67
C LYS A 444 3.48 -0.02 57.13
N ALA A 445 2.56 -0.97 56.97
CA ALA A 445 2.83 -2.37 57.27
C ALA A 445 3.93 -2.93 56.32
N ILE A 446 3.90 -2.59 55.03
CA ILE A 446 4.95 -2.94 54.06
C ILE A 446 6.29 -2.31 54.44
N GLN A 447 6.33 -1.02 54.78
CA GLN A 447 7.53 -0.34 55.24
C GLN A 447 8.15 -1.01 56.46
N ASN A 448 7.31 -1.33 57.45
CA ASN A 448 7.75 -2.00 58.67
C ASN A 448 8.28 -3.43 58.37
N ALA A 449 7.63 -4.18 57.50
CA ALA A 449 8.09 -5.52 57.09
C ALA A 449 9.44 -5.47 56.35
N LEU A 450 9.64 -4.48 55.53
CA LEU A 450 10.89 -4.28 54.78
C LEU A 450 11.99 -3.66 55.65
N ASN A 451 11.62 -2.98 56.73
CA ASN A 451 12.47 -2.13 57.55
C ASN A 451 13.14 -1.02 56.70
N GLU A 452 12.36 -0.44 55.79
CA GLU A 452 12.78 0.62 54.89
C GLU A 452 11.73 1.74 54.85
N GLU A 453 12.20 2.99 54.79
CA GLU A 453 11.31 4.13 54.55
C GLU A 453 11.07 4.28 53.03
N ILE A 454 9.82 4.15 52.61
CA ILE A 454 9.36 4.28 51.23
C ILE A 454 8.25 5.32 51.20
N SER A 455 8.48 6.42 50.49
CA SER A 455 7.49 7.50 50.35
C SER A 455 6.59 7.24 49.15
N LEU A 456 5.27 7.39 49.33
CA LEU A 456 4.30 7.37 48.23
C LEU A 456 4.11 8.80 47.72
N LEU A 457 4.75 9.14 46.58
CA LEU A 457 4.73 10.50 46.02
C LEU A 457 3.48 10.78 45.19
N LYS A 458 2.92 9.76 44.53
CA LYS A 458 1.74 9.88 43.69
C LYS A 458 0.88 8.62 43.80
N TYR A 459 -0.43 8.82 43.83
CA TYR A 459 -1.41 7.76 43.89
C TYR A 459 -2.57 8.12 42.93
N ASP A 460 -2.75 7.35 41.88
CA ASP A 460 -3.83 7.50 40.91
C ASP A 460 -4.70 6.24 40.91
N LEU A 461 -6.02 6.43 41.08
CA LEU A 461 -7.02 5.37 41.02
C LEU A 461 -7.99 5.62 39.87
N LYS A 462 -8.23 4.60 39.09
CA LYS A 462 -9.21 4.64 37.98
C LYS A 462 -10.05 3.36 37.94
N ALA A 463 -11.35 3.48 37.72
CA ALA A 463 -12.19 2.34 37.40
C ALA A 463 -11.92 1.94 35.92
N VAL A 464 -11.68 0.66 35.66
CA VAL A 464 -11.43 0.12 34.31
C VAL A 464 -12.73 -0.24 33.60
N SER A 465 -13.76 -0.62 34.38
CA SER A 465 -15.10 -0.97 33.88
C SER A 465 -16.19 -0.25 34.70
N GLY A 466 -17.42 -0.21 34.17
CA GLY A 466 -18.57 0.34 34.89
C GLY A 466 -19.29 -0.73 35.74
N GLY A 467 -19.91 -0.34 36.88
CA GLY A 467 -20.69 -1.24 37.73
C GLY A 467 -20.10 -1.39 39.12
N ALA A 468 -20.84 -2.11 40.00
CA ALA A 468 -20.43 -2.35 41.41
C ALA A 468 -19.26 -3.35 41.54
N ASP A 469 -18.97 -4.09 40.46
CA ASP A 469 -17.92 -5.08 40.30
C ASP A 469 -16.76 -4.58 39.42
N ALA A 470 -16.67 -3.25 39.22
CA ALA A 470 -15.63 -2.62 38.41
C ALA A 470 -14.23 -2.95 38.92
N LEU A 471 -13.33 -3.30 37.98
CA LEU A 471 -11.92 -3.47 38.32
C LEU A 471 -11.29 -2.11 38.65
N ALA A 472 -10.49 -2.07 39.70
CA ALA A 472 -9.76 -0.90 40.13
C ALA A 472 -8.32 -0.95 39.58
N TYR A 473 -7.98 -0.04 38.65
CA TYR A 473 -6.59 0.22 38.25
C TYR A 473 -5.98 1.24 39.23
N VAL A 474 -4.87 0.86 39.84
CA VAL A 474 -4.10 1.76 40.72
C VAL A 474 -2.69 1.91 40.14
N GLU A 475 -2.24 3.16 39.98
CA GLU A 475 -0.84 3.51 39.71
C GLU A 475 -0.26 4.31 40.86
N VAL A 476 0.94 3.92 41.29
CA VAL A 476 1.66 4.62 42.36
C VAL A 476 3.06 5.05 41.89
N LEU A 477 3.58 6.12 42.47
CA LEU A 477 4.99 6.50 42.38
C LEU A 477 5.59 6.41 43.78
N VAL A 478 6.54 5.51 43.97
CA VAL A 478 7.26 5.31 45.21
C VAL A 478 8.67 5.88 45.15
N GLU A 479 9.19 6.40 46.25
CA GLU A 479 10.55 6.94 46.39
C GLU A 479 11.21 6.34 47.64
N ASP A 480 12.46 5.96 47.57
CA ASP A 480 13.26 5.51 48.69
C ASP A 480 14.08 6.63 49.33
N LEU A 481 14.77 6.33 50.43
CA LEU A 481 15.63 7.28 51.16
C LEU A 481 16.77 7.86 50.33
N THR A 482 17.14 7.22 49.22
CA THR A 482 18.20 7.71 48.31
C THR A 482 17.67 8.68 47.26
N GLY A 483 16.34 8.92 47.20
CA GLY A 483 15.67 9.72 46.20
C GLY A 483 15.41 8.95 44.88
N GLU A 484 15.64 7.64 44.86
CA GLU A 484 15.32 6.81 43.70
C GLU A 484 13.79 6.61 43.60
N ARG A 485 13.23 6.74 42.41
CA ARG A 485 11.79 6.67 42.15
C ARG A 485 11.42 5.52 41.27
N ALA A 486 10.33 4.85 41.55
CA ALA A 486 9.76 3.82 40.67
C ALA A 486 8.23 3.90 40.65
N LYS A 487 7.66 3.58 39.48
CA LYS A 487 6.22 3.41 39.33
C LYS A 487 5.84 1.96 39.61
N GLY A 488 4.69 1.73 40.21
CA GLY A 488 4.05 0.42 40.29
C GLY A 488 2.58 0.54 39.93
N SER A 489 1.99 -0.52 39.40
CA SER A 489 0.59 -0.55 38.98
C SER A 489 -0.01 -1.94 39.21
N ALA A 490 -1.30 -1.98 39.54
CA ALA A 490 -2.05 -3.22 39.66
C ALA A 490 -3.52 -3.04 39.32
N VAL A 491 -4.18 -4.14 38.95
CA VAL A 491 -5.60 -4.20 38.63
C VAL A 491 -6.24 -5.39 39.30
N THR A 492 -7.13 -5.14 40.27
CA THR A 492 -7.92 -6.19 40.91
C THR A 492 -9.38 -5.73 41.12
N GLY A 493 -10.25 -6.63 41.58
CA GLY A 493 -11.62 -6.28 41.96
C GLY A 493 -11.75 -5.53 43.30
N ASP A 494 -10.64 -5.37 44.06
CA ASP A 494 -10.60 -4.68 45.35
C ASP A 494 -9.59 -3.53 45.32
N ILE A 495 -10.04 -2.34 45.68
CA ILE A 495 -9.22 -1.11 45.62
C ILE A 495 -8.00 -1.21 46.56
N VAL A 496 -8.18 -1.82 47.76
CA VAL A 496 -7.10 -1.96 48.72
C VAL A 496 -6.06 -2.95 48.21
N MET A 497 -6.49 -4.09 47.67
CA MET A 497 -5.61 -5.07 47.05
C MET A 497 -4.84 -4.48 45.87
N SER A 498 -5.53 -3.79 44.93
CA SER A 498 -4.87 -3.09 43.83
C SER A 498 -3.81 -2.11 44.31
N SER A 499 -4.11 -1.37 45.39
CA SER A 499 -3.16 -0.40 45.96
C SER A 499 -1.93 -1.08 46.55
N VAL A 500 -2.13 -2.16 47.28
CA VAL A 500 -1.05 -2.91 47.92
C VAL A 500 -0.15 -3.59 46.90
N GLU A 501 -0.75 -4.23 45.92
CA GLU A 501 0.01 -4.87 44.81
C GLU A 501 0.80 -3.83 44.01
N ALA A 502 0.21 -2.67 43.73
CA ALA A 502 0.90 -1.57 43.04
C ALA A 502 2.10 -1.05 43.86
N ILE A 503 1.95 -0.93 45.19
CA ILE A 503 3.06 -0.53 46.09
C ILE A 503 4.17 -1.58 46.09
N VAL A 504 3.84 -2.86 46.23
CA VAL A 504 4.80 -3.97 46.22
C VAL A 504 5.53 -4.04 44.88
N GLU A 505 4.83 -3.80 43.75
CA GLU A 505 5.47 -3.74 42.42
C GLU A 505 6.43 -2.54 42.32
N GLY A 506 6.03 -1.37 42.78
CA GLY A 506 6.90 -0.19 42.82
C GLY A 506 8.18 -0.46 43.62
N VAL A 507 8.04 -1.10 44.80
CA VAL A 507 9.17 -1.53 45.63
C VAL A 507 10.08 -2.50 44.92
N ASN A 508 9.55 -3.52 44.26
CA ASN A 508 10.36 -4.46 43.47
C ASN A 508 11.18 -3.75 42.39
N ARG A 509 10.61 -2.78 41.72
CA ARG A 509 11.30 -1.97 40.71
C ARG A 509 12.42 -1.10 41.33
N LEU A 510 12.26 -0.59 42.53
CA LEU A 510 13.33 0.07 43.27
C LEU A 510 14.50 -0.90 43.55
N TYR A 511 14.21 -2.12 44.04
CA TYR A 511 15.24 -3.13 44.29
C TYR A 511 16.02 -3.50 43.04
N VAL A 512 15.35 -3.74 41.89
CA VAL A 512 16.00 -4.03 40.59
C VAL A 512 16.91 -2.88 40.17
N ARG A 513 16.51 -1.61 40.37
CA ARG A 513 17.35 -0.45 40.03
C ARG A 513 18.58 -0.33 40.96
N ARG A 514 18.43 -0.64 42.22
CA ARG A 514 19.56 -0.63 43.19
C ARG A 514 20.59 -1.70 42.81
N LEU A 515 20.16 -2.92 42.46
CA LEU A 515 21.05 -4.00 42.04
C LEU A 515 21.84 -3.63 40.75
N ARG A 516 21.23 -2.88 39.84
CA ARG A 516 21.90 -2.39 38.60
C ARG A 516 22.92 -1.28 38.86
N LYS A 517 22.82 -0.53 39.95
CA LYS A 517 23.76 0.55 40.29
C LYS A 517 24.91 0.08 41.22
N GLY A 518 24.78 -1.08 41.81
CA GLY A 518 25.76 -1.63 42.78
C GLY A 518 26.66 -2.75 42.16
N GLY A 519 26.55 -3.04 40.86
CA GLY A 519 27.38 -3.99 40.11
C GLY A 519 28.30 -3.21 39.12
#